data_8d2ca8ab19e6751c9d6d24212f6fbd6c
#
_entry.id   8d2ca8ab19e6751c9d6d24212f6fbd6c
#
_cell.length_a   1.000
_cell.length_b   1.000
_cell.length_c   1.000
_cell.angle_alpha   90.00
_cell.angle_beta   90.00
_cell.angle_gamma   90.00
#
_symmetry.space_group_name_H-M   'P 1'
#
loop_
_entity.id
_entity.type
_entity.pdbx_description
1 polymer ?
#
loop_
_entity_poly.entity_id
_entity_poly.type
_entity_poly.pdbx_seq_one_letter_code
_entity_poly.pdbx_strand_id
1 'polypeptide(L)'
;VSPAAHPPVFIQSRDNALVKDLRRLMEEGAAYRKQGRYWIEGDHLCRAALTRGVKPAVAVFSEKFWQSPENVYAHAAARNIVIDTALLASLSPLPSPAPFGFLMDLPLQQAGIQPGVAAVVLDRVQDAGNVGSILRSASAFGFGQVIALKGSAALWSGKVLRAGMGAHFALHLVENASQDDVLALQQPLLVTSSHQGDWLHRAALPWPCSWVMGHEGQGVSEALQAAAQQHIRITQPGGEESLNVGAAAAICLHASAAARAD
;
A
#
# COMPACT_ATOMS: atom_id res chain seq x y z
N VAL A 1 28.70 16.06 -9.01
CA VAL A 1 28.10 17.00 -9.97
C VAL A 1 26.63 16.66 -10.04
N SER A 2 25.76 17.47 -9.41
CA SER A 2 24.31 17.32 -9.58
C SER A 2 23.96 17.59 -11.05
N PRO A 3 23.14 16.75 -11.70
CA PRO A 3 22.67 17.06 -13.04
C PRO A 3 21.92 18.38 -13.01
N ALA A 4 22.23 19.26 -13.93
CA ALA A 4 21.57 20.56 -14.09
C ALA A 4 20.06 20.30 -14.20
N ALA A 5 19.28 20.83 -13.25
CA ALA A 5 17.83 20.68 -13.27
C ALA A 5 17.31 21.33 -14.55
N HIS A 6 16.61 20.57 -15.38
CA HIS A 6 15.94 21.14 -16.54
C HIS A 6 14.92 22.19 -16.08
N PRO A 7 14.75 23.30 -16.83
CA PRO A 7 13.76 24.30 -16.49
C PRO A 7 12.37 23.65 -16.40
N PRO A 8 11.50 24.11 -15.47
CA PRO A 8 10.18 23.55 -15.32
C PRO A 8 9.32 23.79 -16.57
N VAL A 9 8.45 22.83 -16.86
CA VAL A 9 7.46 22.97 -17.94
C VAL A 9 6.15 23.47 -17.33
N PHE A 10 5.63 24.59 -17.83
CA PHE A 10 4.38 25.18 -17.37
C PHE A 10 3.17 24.64 -18.15
N ILE A 11 2.11 24.24 -17.47
CA ILE A 11 0.88 23.71 -18.05
C ILE A 11 -0.33 24.48 -17.49
N GLN A 12 -1.13 25.06 -18.40
CA GLN A 12 -2.36 25.78 -18.06
C GLN A 12 -3.61 25.15 -18.69
N SER A 13 -3.44 24.25 -19.66
CA SER A 13 -4.56 23.67 -20.38
C SER A 13 -5.06 22.39 -19.71
N ARG A 14 -6.39 22.29 -19.53
CA ARG A 14 -7.09 21.06 -19.11
C ARG A 14 -6.96 19.92 -20.11
N ASP A 15 -6.71 20.28 -21.37
CA ASP A 15 -6.58 19.30 -22.47
C ASP A 15 -5.20 18.70 -22.61
N ASN A 16 -4.23 19.16 -21.83
CA ASN A 16 -2.90 18.59 -21.79
C ASN A 16 -2.95 17.11 -21.39
N ALA A 17 -2.20 16.26 -22.08
CA ALA A 17 -2.18 14.80 -21.87
C ALA A 17 -1.82 14.43 -20.41
N LEU A 18 -0.80 15.08 -19.83
CA LEU A 18 -0.40 14.82 -18.44
C LEU A 18 -1.53 15.16 -17.46
N VAL A 19 -2.25 16.27 -17.68
CA VAL A 19 -3.38 16.67 -16.82
C VAL A 19 -4.50 15.62 -16.88
N LYS A 20 -4.79 15.08 -18.06
CA LYS A 20 -5.78 13.99 -18.24
C LYS A 20 -5.32 12.71 -17.53
N ASP A 21 -4.04 12.37 -17.63
CA ASP A 21 -3.48 11.18 -17.00
C ASP A 21 -3.47 11.30 -15.47
N LEU A 22 -3.07 12.45 -14.92
CA LEU A 22 -3.14 12.72 -13.48
C LEU A 22 -4.57 12.62 -12.95
N ARG A 23 -5.56 13.21 -13.66
CA ARG A 23 -6.96 13.10 -13.28
C ARG A 23 -7.40 11.65 -13.15
N ARG A 24 -7.09 10.81 -14.15
CA ARG A 24 -7.42 9.39 -14.11
C ARG A 24 -6.77 8.67 -12.93
N LEU A 25 -5.49 8.96 -12.66
CA LEU A 25 -4.79 8.36 -11.51
C LEU A 25 -5.40 8.74 -10.16
N MET A 26 -5.95 9.96 -10.05
CA MET A 26 -6.58 10.43 -8.83
C MET A 26 -8.01 9.91 -8.64
N GLU A 27 -8.76 9.75 -9.74
CA GLU A 27 -10.18 9.36 -9.73
C GLU A 27 -10.39 7.85 -9.83
N GLU A 28 -9.63 7.17 -10.71
CA GLU A 28 -9.82 5.76 -11.04
C GLU A 28 -8.84 4.85 -10.28
N GLY A 29 -9.34 4.05 -9.34
CA GLY A 29 -8.52 3.23 -8.44
C GLY A 29 -7.55 2.26 -9.13
N ALA A 30 -7.81 1.84 -10.39
CA ALA A 30 -6.97 0.90 -11.13
C ALA A 30 -6.25 1.51 -12.35
N ALA A 31 -6.34 2.84 -12.56
CA ALA A 31 -5.74 3.52 -13.71
C ALA A 31 -4.22 3.31 -13.79
N TYR A 32 -3.55 3.20 -12.65
CA TYR A 32 -2.10 2.97 -12.56
C TYR A 32 -1.65 1.72 -13.31
N ARG A 33 -2.50 0.67 -13.40
CA ARG A 33 -2.16 -0.58 -14.12
C ARG A 33 -1.98 -0.36 -15.61
N LYS A 34 -2.82 0.50 -16.22
CA LYS A 34 -2.74 0.84 -17.64
C LYS A 34 -1.64 1.85 -17.92
N GLN A 35 -1.42 2.79 -17.00
CA GLN A 35 -0.45 3.86 -17.18
C GLN A 35 0.99 3.43 -16.82
N GLY A 36 1.15 2.32 -16.07
CA GLY A 36 2.44 1.92 -15.51
C GLY A 36 2.99 2.92 -14.48
N ARG A 37 2.12 3.79 -13.95
CA ARG A 37 2.45 4.89 -13.04
C ARG A 37 1.38 5.08 -11.99
N TYR A 38 1.77 5.61 -10.85
CA TYR A 38 0.85 6.01 -9.78
C TYR A 38 1.16 7.41 -9.26
N TRP A 39 0.18 8.02 -8.62
CA TRP A 39 0.27 9.37 -8.09
C TRP A 39 0.31 9.38 -6.57
N ILE A 40 1.25 10.12 -6.01
CA ILE A 40 1.29 10.44 -4.59
C ILE A 40 1.27 11.96 -4.41
N GLU A 41 0.51 12.45 -3.42
CA GLU A 41 0.35 13.88 -3.19
C GLU A 41 0.67 14.25 -1.74
N GLY A 42 1.24 15.44 -1.58
CA GLY A 42 1.52 16.05 -0.29
C GLY A 42 2.82 15.61 0.37
N ASP A 43 3.21 16.36 1.37
CA ASP A 43 4.51 16.28 2.03
C ASP A 43 4.79 14.89 2.60
N HIS A 44 3.81 14.30 3.28
CA HIS A 44 4.04 13.04 3.99
C HIS A 44 4.43 11.88 3.05
N LEU A 45 3.63 11.66 1.99
CA LEU A 45 3.91 10.56 1.06
C LEU A 45 5.16 10.82 0.21
N CYS A 46 5.33 12.07 -0.25
CA CYS A 46 6.49 12.44 -1.05
C CYS A 46 7.80 12.30 -0.25
N ARG A 47 7.79 12.74 1.00
CA ARG A 47 8.94 12.59 1.91
C ARG A 47 9.20 11.11 2.22
N ALA A 48 8.18 10.31 2.50
CA ALA A 48 8.32 8.88 2.76
C ALA A 48 8.97 8.14 1.58
N ALA A 49 8.60 8.46 0.34
CA ALA A 49 9.22 7.90 -0.86
C ALA A 49 10.71 8.27 -0.93
N LEU A 50 11.04 9.55 -0.80
CA LEU A 50 12.42 10.03 -0.89
C LEU A 50 13.31 9.47 0.23
N THR A 51 12.82 9.39 1.46
CA THR A 51 13.55 8.80 2.60
C THR A 51 13.89 7.34 2.36
N ARG A 52 13.06 6.62 1.59
CA ARG A 52 13.31 5.23 1.19
C ARG A 52 14.10 5.11 -0.13
N GLY A 53 14.62 6.21 -0.66
CA GLY A 53 15.41 6.23 -1.89
C GLY A 53 14.59 6.06 -3.17
N VAL A 54 13.27 6.08 -3.10
CA VAL A 54 12.39 5.96 -4.27
C VAL A 54 12.29 7.32 -4.95
N LYS A 55 12.77 7.40 -6.18
CA LYS A 55 12.81 8.65 -6.93
C LYS A 55 11.57 8.81 -7.82
N PRO A 56 10.95 10.00 -7.85
CA PRO A 56 9.85 10.26 -8.77
C PRO A 56 10.31 10.37 -10.22
N ALA A 57 9.47 9.90 -11.14
CA ALA A 57 9.65 10.13 -12.58
C ALA A 57 9.42 11.61 -12.93
N VAL A 58 8.43 12.22 -12.30
CA VAL A 58 8.08 13.64 -12.47
C VAL A 58 7.61 14.21 -11.13
N ALA A 59 8.12 15.38 -10.80
CA ALA A 59 7.56 16.18 -9.70
C ALA A 59 6.61 17.23 -10.26
N VAL A 60 5.41 17.33 -9.70
CA VAL A 60 4.35 18.23 -10.16
C VAL A 60 4.00 19.19 -9.05
N PHE A 61 3.95 20.48 -9.37
CA PHE A 61 3.72 21.57 -8.43
C PHE A 61 2.61 22.48 -8.93
N SER A 62 1.86 23.07 -8.01
CA SER A 62 1.06 24.24 -8.33
C SER A 62 1.98 25.44 -8.55
N GLU A 63 1.57 26.38 -9.39
CA GLU A 63 2.35 27.59 -9.66
C GLU A 63 2.67 28.37 -8.38
N LYS A 64 1.69 28.51 -7.48
CA LYS A 64 1.88 29.18 -6.18
C LYS A 64 2.92 28.48 -5.32
N PHE A 65 2.89 27.15 -5.22
CA PHE A 65 3.84 26.39 -4.39
C PHE A 65 5.23 26.33 -5.02
N TRP A 66 5.31 26.30 -6.36
CA TRP A 66 6.60 26.36 -7.06
C TRP A 66 7.42 27.59 -6.69
N GLN A 67 6.77 28.73 -6.51
CA GLN A 67 7.39 30.02 -6.14
C GLN A 67 7.60 30.18 -4.62
N SER A 68 7.08 29.25 -3.83
CA SER A 68 7.18 29.32 -2.36
C SER A 68 8.58 28.92 -1.87
N PRO A 69 9.12 29.58 -0.84
CA PRO A 69 10.34 29.15 -0.15
C PRO A 69 10.19 27.79 0.56
N GLU A 70 8.97 27.33 0.77
CA GLU A 70 8.66 26.02 1.34
C GLU A 70 8.88 24.87 0.35
N ASN A 71 9.10 25.16 -0.93
CA ASN A 71 9.34 24.16 -1.96
C ASN A 71 10.76 23.59 -1.86
N VAL A 72 10.93 22.59 -1.00
CA VAL A 72 12.19 21.84 -0.86
C VAL A 72 12.30 20.68 -1.87
N TYR A 73 11.29 20.49 -2.71
CA TYR A 73 11.15 19.33 -3.61
C TYR A 73 11.55 19.62 -5.06
N ALA A 74 11.98 20.83 -5.38
CA ALA A 74 12.34 21.22 -6.75
C ALA A 74 13.45 20.36 -7.39
N HIS A 75 14.24 19.64 -6.58
CA HIS A 75 15.30 18.74 -7.03
C HIS A 75 14.99 17.26 -6.82
N ALA A 76 13.74 16.92 -6.44
CA ALA A 76 13.35 15.54 -6.17
C ALA A 76 13.30 14.67 -7.43
N ALA A 77 12.98 15.27 -8.58
CA ALA A 77 12.93 14.61 -9.89
C ALA A 77 13.81 15.33 -10.92
N ALA A 78 14.22 14.60 -11.95
CA ALA A 78 14.90 15.21 -13.11
C ALA A 78 13.97 16.12 -13.92
N ARG A 79 12.66 15.90 -13.87
CA ARG A 79 11.65 16.66 -14.59
C ARG A 79 10.64 17.27 -13.64
N ASN A 80 10.52 18.61 -13.69
CA ASN A 80 9.56 19.37 -12.93
C ASN A 80 8.46 19.92 -13.85
N ILE A 81 7.22 19.79 -13.42
CA ILE A 81 6.04 20.32 -14.10
C ILE A 81 5.35 21.29 -13.14
N VAL A 82 5.01 22.45 -13.65
CA VAL A 82 4.25 23.47 -12.91
C VAL A 82 2.89 23.61 -13.57
N ILE A 83 1.84 23.39 -12.79
CA ILE A 83 0.45 23.47 -13.27
C ILE A 83 -0.21 24.69 -12.61
N ASP A 84 -1.10 25.37 -13.35
CA ASP A 84 -1.95 26.41 -12.76
C ASP A 84 -2.57 25.93 -11.45
N THR A 85 -2.55 26.79 -10.43
CA THR A 85 -2.94 26.41 -9.07
C THR A 85 -4.38 25.90 -8.98
N ALA A 86 -5.33 26.57 -9.65
CA ALA A 86 -6.73 26.16 -9.63
C ALA A 86 -6.94 24.87 -10.44
N LEU A 87 -6.22 24.72 -11.55
CA LEU A 87 -6.26 23.52 -12.37
C LEU A 87 -5.75 22.30 -11.57
N LEU A 88 -4.58 22.38 -10.94
CA LEU A 88 -4.06 21.28 -10.14
C LEU A 88 -5.00 20.89 -9.00
N ALA A 89 -5.51 21.87 -8.26
CA ALA A 89 -6.47 21.64 -7.18
C ALA A 89 -7.74 20.94 -7.67
N SER A 90 -8.20 21.25 -8.89
CA SER A 90 -9.39 20.62 -9.48
C SER A 90 -9.23 19.16 -9.88
N LEU A 91 -8.01 18.62 -9.85
CA LEU A 91 -7.74 17.22 -10.21
C LEU A 91 -7.89 16.28 -9.00
N SER A 92 -7.65 16.78 -7.79
CA SER A 92 -7.72 15.96 -6.58
C SER A 92 -9.18 15.81 -6.10
N PRO A 93 -9.61 14.60 -5.73
CA PRO A 93 -10.91 14.37 -5.12
C PRO A 93 -10.98 14.80 -3.65
N LEU A 94 -9.88 15.33 -3.09
CA LEU A 94 -9.80 15.70 -1.69
C LEU A 94 -10.39 17.10 -1.43
N PRO A 95 -11.06 17.31 -0.29
CA PRO A 95 -11.55 18.64 0.11
C PRO A 95 -10.43 19.68 0.24
N SER A 96 -9.22 19.23 0.61
CA SER A 96 -8.03 20.08 0.72
C SER A 96 -6.89 19.45 -0.10
N PRO A 97 -6.84 19.71 -1.41
CA PRO A 97 -5.81 19.19 -2.29
C PRO A 97 -4.41 19.64 -1.88
N ALA A 98 -3.44 18.75 -1.96
CA ALA A 98 -2.04 19.12 -1.77
C ALA A 98 -1.56 20.00 -2.95
N PRO A 99 -0.71 21.02 -2.70
CA PRO A 99 -0.23 21.89 -3.75
C PRO A 99 0.87 21.27 -4.62
N PHE A 100 1.26 20.04 -4.36
CA PHE A 100 2.25 19.28 -5.11
C PHE A 100 2.11 17.78 -4.90
N GLY A 101 2.76 17.03 -5.77
CA GLY A 101 2.88 15.58 -5.65
C GLY A 101 3.86 15.01 -6.67
N PHE A 102 4.02 13.71 -6.63
CA PHE A 102 4.94 12.98 -7.49
C PHE A 102 4.20 11.98 -8.37
N LEU A 103 4.54 11.95 -9.63
CA LEU A 103 4.20 10.87 -10.54
C LEU A 103 5.33 9.84 -10.47
N MET A 104 5.00 8.67 -9.98
CA MET A 104 5.91 7.57 -9.73
C MET A 104 5.76 6.50 -10.81
N ASP A 105 6.85 5.90 -11.25
CA ASP A 105 6.77 4.70 -12.07
C ASP A 105 6.37 3.51 -11.21
N LEU A 106 5.41 2.71 -11.70
CA LEU A 106 5.00 1.49 -11.00
C LEU A 106 6.18 0.52 -10.99
N PRO A 107 6.52 -0.07 -9.83
CA PRO A 107 7.56 -1.10 -9.78
C PRO A 107 7.26 -2.19 -10.80
N LEU A 108 8.27 -2.61 -11.55
CA LEU A 108 8.10 -3.66 -12.54
C LEU A 108 7.56 -4.91 -11.85
N GLN A 109 6.44 -5.43 -12.33
CA GLN A 109 5.74 -6.61 -11.78
C GLN A 109 6.54 -7.92 -11.91
N GLN A 110 7.82 -7.86 -12.23
CA GLN A 110 8.66 -9.05 -12.42
C GLN A 110 9.11 -9.73 -11.12
N ALA A 111 8.87 -9.12 -9.99
CA ALA A 111 9.14 -9.75 -8.72
C ALA A 111 7.88 -10.52 -8.28
N GLY A 112 7.81 -11.79 -8.64
CA GLY A 112 6.85 -12.73 -8.07
C GLY A 112 6.93 -12.79 -6.53
N ILE A 113 6.17 -13.66 -5.92
CA ILE A 113 6.24 -13.89 -4.47
C ILE A 113 7.65 -14.32 -4.09
N GLN A 114 8.20 -13.72 -3.05
CA GLN A 114 9.53 -14.04 -2.52
C GLN A 114 9.44 -15.17 -1.50
N PRO A 115 10.00 -16.36 -1.78
CA PRO A 115 9.99 -17.47 -0.83
C PRO A 115 10.78 -17.12 0.44
N GLY A 116 10.31 -17.60 1.59
CA GLY A 116 11.00 -17.42 2.87
C GLY A 116 10.92 -16.00 3.47
N VAL A 117 10.21 -15.09 2.82
CA VAL A 117 9.96 -13.73 3.36
C VAL A 117 8.61 -13.74 4.08
N ALA A 118 8.61 -13.35 5.36
CA ALA A 118 7.38 -13.23 6.13
C ALA A 118 6.37 -12.32 5.41
N ALA A 119 5.14 -12.79 5.26
CA ALA A 119 4.15 -12.19 4.39
C ALA A 119 2.80 -11.96 5.05
N VAL A 120 2.04 -11.01 4.49
CA VAL A 120 0.61 -10.88 4.72
C VAL A 120 -0.11 -11.15 3.42
N VAL A 121 -1.04 -12.11 3.42
CA VAL A 121 -1.89 -12.45 2.29
C VAL A 121 -3.25 -11.76 2.48
N LEU A 122 -3.66 -10.99 1.51
CA LEU A 122 -4.99 -10.36 1.47
C LEU A 122 -5.90 -11.23 0.62
N ASP A 123 -6.75 -12.02 1.26
CA ASP A 123 -7.74 -12.85 0.58
C ASP A 123 -9.02 -12.04 0.35
N ARG A 124 -9.03 -11.27 -0.72
CA ARG A 124 -10.16 -10.45 -1.17
C ARG A 124 -10.57 -9.34 -0.18
N VAL A 125 -9.64 -8.77 0.55
CA VAL A 125 -9.89 -7.58 1.39
C VAL A 125 -10.21 -6.39 0.48
N GLN A 126 -11.44 -5.86 0.57
CA GLN A 126 -11.96 -4.90 -0.41
C GLN A 126 -11.89 -3.44 0.05
N ASP A 127 -11.93 -3.18 1.35
CA ASP A 127 -11.85 -1.82 1.86
C ASP A 127 -10.41 -1.27 1.77
N ALA A 128 -10.26 -0.14 1.08
CA ALA A 128 -8.97 0.50 0.88
C ALA A 128 -8.31 1.00 2.17
N GLY A 129 -9.11 1.38 3.16
CA GLY A 129 -8.65 1.79 4.49
C GLY A 129 -8.07 0.61 5.26
N ASN A 130 -8.77 -0.54 5.24
CA ASN A 130 -8.27 -1.79 5.83
C ASN A 130 -6.96 -2.22 5.18
N VAL A 131 -6.91 -2.25 3.85
CA VAL A 131 -5.67 -2.62 3.13
C VAL A 131 -4.53 -1.68 3.51
N GLY A 132 -4.74 -0.36 3.49
CA GLY A 132 -3.70 0.60 3.88
C GLY A 132 -3.24 0.42 5.34
N SER A 133 -4.15 0.15 6.27
CA SER A 133 -3.84 -0.14 7.67
C SER A 133 -3.01 -1.42 7.82
N ILE A 134 -3.36 -2.47 7.06
CA ILE A 134 -2.60 -3.73 7.04
C ILE A 134 -1.19 -3.51 6.49
N LEU A 135 -1.03 -2.74 5.41
CA LEU A 135 0.30 -2.40 4.88
C LEU A 135 1.16 -1.70 5.93
N ARG A 136 0.59 -0.75 6.69
CA ARG A 136 1.31 -0.06 7.77
C ARG A 136 1.75 -1.02 8.86
N SER A 137 0.86 -1.90 9.30
CA SER A 137 1.14 -2.91 10.32
C SER A 137 2.20 -3.89 9.84
N ALA A 138 2.10 -4.38 8.60
CA ALA A 138 3.10 -5.27 8.00
C ALA A 138 4.50 -4.63 8.00
N SER A 139 4.61 -3.40 7.50
CA SER A 139 5.86 -2.66 7.50
C SER A 139 6.41 -2.43 8.91
N ALA A 140 5.56 -2.06 9.87
CA ALA A 140 5.96 -1.77 11.25
C ALA A 140 6.45 -3.01 12.00
N PHE A 141 5.87 -4.18 11.72
CA PHE A 141 6.16 -5.42 12.45
C PHE A 141 7.12 -6.36 11.70
N GLY A 142 7.78 -5.86 10.64
CA GLY A 142 8.88 -6.57 9.97
C GLY A 142 8.43 -7.65 8.98
N PHE A 143 7.18 -7.63 8.53
CA PHE A 143 6.73 -8.44 7.39
C PHE A 143 7.20 -7.77 6.10
N GLY A 144 7.98 -8.50 5.31
CA GLY A 144 8.67 -7.93 4.13
C GLY A 144 7.80 -7.84 2.88
N GLN A 145 6.71 -8.62 2.80
CA GLN A 145 5.85 -8.61 1.61
C GLN A 145 4.36 -8.67 1.94
N VAL A 146 3.56 -8.14 1.01
CA VAL A 146 2.09 -8.26 1.02
C VAL A 146 1.63 -8.81 -0.32
N ILE A 147 0.84 -9.88 -0.27
CA ILE A 147 0.34 -10.63 -1.41
C ILE A 147 -1.17 -10.44 -1.50
N ALA A 148 -1.63 -9.66 -2.46
CA ALA A 148 -3.06 -9.42 -2.68
C ALA A 148 -3.61 -10.37 -3.73
N LEU A 149 -4.55 -11.21 -3.34
CA LEU A 149 -5.30 -12.07 -4.25
C LEU A 149 -6.25 -11.25 -5.11
N LYS A 150 -6.64 -11.81 -6.26
CA LYS A 150 -7.68 -11.24 -7.12
C LYS A 150 -8.93 -10.94 -6.29
N GLY A 151 -9.50 -9.74 -6.48
CA GLY A 151 -10.65 -9.27 -5.71
C GLY A 151 -10.31 -8.41 -4.49
N SER A 152 -9.04 -8.30 -4.12
CA SER A 152 -8.58 -7.31 -3.12
C SER A 152 -8.55 -5.90 -3.71
N ALA A 153 -8.61 -4.89 -2.83
CA ALA A 153 -8.46 -3.50 -3.25
C ALA A 153 -7.11 -3.27 -3.95
N ALA A 154 -7.12 -2.41 -4.95
CA ALA A 154 -5.96 -2.09 -5.76
C ALA A 154 -4.87 -1.41 -4.90
N LEU A 155 -3.72 -2.06 -4.70
CA LEU A 155 -2.71 -1.66 -3.73
C LEU A 155 -2.13 -0.26 -4.02
N TRP A 156 -1.98 0.11 -5.28
CA TRP A 156 -1.43 1.40 -5.70
C TRP A 156 -2.50 2.46 -6.03
N SER A 157 -3.76 2.22 -5.63
CA SER A 157 -4.81 3.23 -5.73
C SER A 157 -4.56 4.40 -4.79
N GLY A 158 -4.96 5.61 -5.17
CA GLY A 158 -4.80 6.80 -4.33
C GLY A 158 -5.41 6.65 -2.93
N LYS A 159 -6.49 5.88 -2.78
CA LYS A 159 -7.10 5.60 -1.47
C LYS A 159 -6.21 4.74 -0.59
N VAL A 160 -5.65 3.64 -1.13
CA VAL A 160 -4.74 2.74 -0.39
C VAL A 160 -3.41 3.43 -0.10
N LEU A 161 -2.86 4.19 -1.05
CA LEU A 161 -1.62 4.97 -0.85
C LEU A 161 -1.75 5.93 0.33
N ARG A 162 -2.84 6.68 0.41
CA ARG A 162 -3.10 7.59 1.53
C ARG A 162 -3.27 6.85 2.85
N ALA A 163 -4.08 5.79 2.87
CA ALA A 163 -4.29 4.98 4.08
C ALA A 163 -3.00 4.28 4.54
N GLY A 164 -2.15 3.86 3.60
CA GLY A 164 -0.87 3.19 3.85
C GLY A 164 0.25 4.11 4.34
N MET A 165 0.07 5.44 4.23
CA MET A 165 0.99 6.44 4.80
C MET A 165 2.48 6.19 4.47
N GLY A 166 2.79 5.71 3.24
CA GLY A 166 4.15 5.46 2.79
C GLY A 166 4.71 4.06 3.11
N ALA A 167 3.95 3.17 3.72
CA ALA A 167 4.36 1.78 3.96
C ALA A 167 4.69 1.03 2.66
N HIS A 168 4.07 1.42 1.54
CA HIS A 168 4.34 0.88 0.20
C HIS A 168 5.82 0.86 -0.16
N PHE A 169 6.56 1.88 0.24
CA PHE A 169 7.98 2.03 -0.10
C PHE A 169 8.92 1.14 0.73
N ALA A 170 8.38 0.42 1.71
CA ALA A 170 9.12 -0.51 2.56
C ALA A 170 8.81 -1.98 2.27
N LEU A 171 7.81 -2.24 1.44
CA LEU A 171 7.23 -3.56 1.25
C LEU A 171 7.41 -4.03 -0.19
N HIS A 172 7.61 -5.33 -0.34
CA HIS A 172 7.42 -6.01 -1.62
C HIS A 172 5.92 -6.30 -1.81
N LEU A 173 5.31 -5.68 -2.81
CA LEU A 173 3.87 -5.76 -3.06
C LEU A 173 3.58 -6.60 -4.30
N VAL A 174 2.80 -7.67 -4.11
CA VAL A 174 2.34 -8.55 -5.19
C VAL A 174 0.84 -8.40 -5.34
N GLU A 175 0.37 -8.08 -6.55
CA GLU A 175 -1.06 -7.96 -6.86
C GLU A 175 -1.54 -9.07 -7.79
N ASN A 176 -2.84 -9.32 -7.72
CA ASN A 176 -3.54 -10.30 -8.57
C ASN A 176 -2.99 -11.73 -8.46
N ALA A 177 -2.37 -12.08 -7.35
CA ALA A 177 -1.96 -13.44 -7.08
C ALA A 177 -3.18 -14.38 -7.10
N SER A 178 -2.96 -15.64 -7.48
CA SER A 178 -3.94 -16.71 -7.35
C SER A 178 -3.83 -17.37 -5.97
N GLN A 179 -4.83 -18.16 -5.62
CA GLN A 179 -4.73 -19.02 -4.43
C GLN A 179 -3.60 -20.04 -4.58
N ASP A 180 -3.39 -20.59 -5.78
CA ASP A 180 -2.33 -21.57 -6.06
C ASP A 180 -0.95 -20.97 -5.81
N ASP A 181 -0.73 -19.69 -6.13
CA ASP A 181 0.52 -19.00 -5.83
C ASP A 181 0.79 -18.94 -4.32
N VAL A 182 -0.27 -18.76 -3.50
CA VAL A 182 -0.16 -18.76 -2.04
C VAL A 182 0.02 -20.17 -1.49
N LEU A 183 -0.67 -21.16 -2.03
CA LEU A 183 -0.55 -22.55 -1.65
C LEU A 183 0.84 -23.13 -1.97
N ALA A 184 1.52 -22.58 -2.96
CA ALA A 184 2.89 -22.94 -3.31
C ALA A 184 3.96 -22.35 -2.36
N LEU A 185 3.56 -21.47 -1.40
CA LEU A 185 4.49 -20.94 -0.41
C LEU A 185 5.02 -22.06 0.49
N GLN A 186 6.32 -22.09 0.68
CA GLN A 186 6.99 -23.09 1.53
C GLN A 186 7.05 -22.71 3.01
N GLN A 187 6.35 -21.65 3.40
CA GLN A 187 6.31 -21.16 4.77
C GLN A 187 4.92 -21.35 5.38
N PRO A 188 4.82 -21.49 6.71
CA PRO A 188 3.55 -21.72 7.39
C PRO A 188 2.51 -20.65 7.07
N LEU A 189 1.29 -21.09 6.71
CA LEU A 189 0.11 -20.24 6.58
C LEU A 189 -0.63 -20.22 7.91
N LEU A 190 -0.91 -19.02 8.42
CA LEU A 190 -1.69 -18.77 9.62
C LEU A 190 -2.97 -18.04 9.23
N VAL A 191 -4.10 -18.52 9.69
CA VAL A 191 -5.40 -17.90 9.44
C VAL A 191 -6.05 -17.48 10.76
N THR A 192 -6.77 -16.36 10.74
CA THR A 192 -7.62 -15.97 11.87
C THR A 192 -8.97 -16.64 11.76
N SER A 193 -9.49 -17.13 12.88
CA SER A 193 -10.85 -17.70 13.00
C SER A 193 -11.50 -17.19 14.28
N SER A 194 -12.81 -16.95 14.25
CA SER A 194 -13.60 -16.65 15.45
C SER A 194 -14.05 -17.92 16.17
N HIS A 195 -14.04 -19.07 15.50
CA HIS A 195 -14.70 -20.28 15.98
C HIS A 195 -13.75 -21.42 16.36
N GLN A 196 -12.57 -21.51 15.74
CA GLN A 196 -11.67 -22.66 15.93
C GLN A 196 -10.18 -22.26 15.97
N GLY A 197 -9.35 -23.11 16.55
CA GLY A 197 -7.90 -22.93 16.62
C GLY A 197 -7.40 -22.50 17.99
N ASP A 198 -6.12 -22.22 18.06
CA ASP A 198 -5.42 -21.85 19.28
C ASP A 198 -5.61 -20.39 19.63
N TRP A 199 -5.55 -20.06 20.92
CA TRP A 199 -5.59 -18.69 21.36
C TRP A 199 -4.24 -17.99 21.06
N LEU A 200 -4.27 -16.84 20.40
CA LEU A 200 -3.09 -16.09 19.96
C LEU A 200 -2.05 -15.90 21.08
N HIS A 201 -2.49 -15.59 22.30
CA HIS A 201 -1.62 -15.35 23.46
C HIS A 201 -0.98 -16.63 24.04
N ARG A 202 -1.31 -17.82 23.51
CA ARG A 202 -0.75 -19.12 23.89
C ARG A 202 -0.12 -19.86 22.72
N ALA A 203 -0.34 -19.40 21.51
CA ALA A 203 0.15 -20.06 20.31
C ALA A 203 1.66 -19.87 20.13
N ALA A 204 2.37 -20.93 19.77
CA ALA A 204 3.73 -20.84 19.29
C ALA A 204 3.72 -20.40 17.83
N LEU A 205 4.02 -19.13 17.56
CA LEU A 205 3.97 -18.57 16.23
C LEU A 205 5.28 -18.83 15.47
N PRO A 206 5.23 -19.49 14.30
CA PRO A 206 6.42 -19.74 13.51
C PRO A 206 6.94 -18.46 12.83
N TRP A 207 8.23 -18.46 12.49
CA TRP A 207 8.85 -17.40 11.71
C TRP A 207 9.90 -17.97 10.74
N PRO A 208 9.94 -17.56 9.44
CA PRO A 208 8.93 -16.72 8.79
C PRO A 208 7.57 -17.41 8.65
N CYS A 209 6.51 -16.63 8.52
CA CYS A 209 5.15 -17.13 8.31
C CYS A 209 4.38 -16.21 7.36
N SER A 210 3.23 -16.67 6.90
CA SER A 210 2.26 -15.90 6.13
C SER A 210 0.93 -15.81 6.85
N TRP A 211 0.54 -14.62 7.28
CA TRP A 211 -0.79 -14.38 7.82
C TRP A 211 -1.80 -14.13 6.71
N VAL A 212 -2.89 -14.86 6.71
CA VAL A 212 -3.99 -14.67 5.76
C VAL A 212 -5.09 -13.85 6.38
N MET A 213 -5.37 -12.68 5.80
CA MET A 213 -6.43 -11.77 6.18
C MET A 213 -7.57 -11.91 5.16
N GLY A 214 -8.74 -12.33 5.65
CA GLY A 214 -9.88 -12.66 4.80
C GLY A 214 -10.78 -11.47 4.49
N HIS A 215 -11.70 -11.68 3.55
CA HIS A 215 -12.76 -10.77 3.18
C HIS A 215 -13.61 -10.35 4.40
N GLU A 216 -13.98 -9.08 4.47
CA GLU A 216 -14.67 -8.50 5.63
C GLU A 216 -15.98 -9.21 6.03
N GLY A 217 -16.72 -9.72 5.04
CA GLY A 217 -17.99 -10.41 5.29
C GLY A 217 -17.94 -11.94 5.16
N GLN A 218 -16.97 -12.48 4.39
CA GLN A 218 -16.89 -13.92 4.08
C GLN A 218 -15.73 -14.62 4.79
N GLY A 219 -14.82 -13.85 5.39
CA GLY A 219 -13.61 -14.41 5.99
C GLY A 219 -12.62 -14.95 4.95
N VAL A 220 -11.73 -15.82 5.41
CA VAL A 220 -10.73 -16.50 4.58
C VAL A 220 -11.40 -17.60 3.76
N SER A 221 -11.00 -17.76 2.49
CA SER A 221 -11.52 -18.79 1.60
C SER A 221 -11.23 -20.19 2.10
N GLU A 222 -12.12 -21.14 1.79
CA GLU A 222 -12.04 -22.52 2.28
C GLU A 222 -10.71 -23.19 1.90
N ALA A 223 -10.21 -22.98 0.69
CA ALA A 223 -8.95 -23.56 0.24
C ALA A 223 -7.75 -23.10 1.09
N LEU A 224 -7.70 -21.80 1.44
CA LEU A 224 -6.63 -21.27 2.30
C LEU A 224 -6.81 -21.67 3.76
N GLN A 225 -8.06 -21.79 4.24
CA GLN A 225 -8.33 -22.33 5.57
C GLN A 225 -7.88 -23.80 5.68
N ALA A 226 -8.19 -24.63 4.68
CA ALA A 226 -7.80 -26.05 4.66
C ALA A 226 -6.28 -26.24 4.58
N ALA A 227 -5.56 -25.34 3.92
CA ALA A 227 -4.10 -25.38 3.78
C ALA A 227 -3.35 -24.76 4.96
N ALA A 228 -4.04 -24.05 5.86
CA ALA A 228 -3.41 -23.38 6.99
C ALA A 228 -2.81 -24.38 7.98
N GLN A 229 -1.56 -24.16 8.37
CA GLN A 229 -0.90 -24.94 9.41
C GLN A 229 -1.41 -24.57 10.80
N GLN A 230 -1.89 -23.35 10.98
CA GLN A 230 -2.46 -22.91 12.25
C GLN A 230 -3.71 -22.05 12.04
N HIS A 231 -4.74 -22.35 12.83
CA HIS A 231 -5.90 -21.48 13.01
C HIS A 231 -5.78 -20.76 14.35
N ILE A 232 -5.87 -19.46 14.33
CA ILE A 232 -5.60 -18.62 15.49
C ILE A 232 -6.84 -17.80 15.85
N ARG A 233 -7.17 -17.79 17.14
CA ARG A 233 -8.24 -16.97 17.70
C ARG A 233 -7.69 -15.80 18.50
N ILE A 234 -8.23 -14.62 18.26
CA ILE A 234 -7.99 -13.45 19.09
C ILE A 234 -9.00 -13.48 20.24
N THR A 235 -8.55 -13.34 21.49
CA THR A 235 -9.44 -13.29 22.65
C THR A 235 -10.31 -12.03 22.62
N GLN A 236 -11.63 -12.21 22.68
CA GLN A 236 -12.64 -11.14 22.64
C GLN A 236 -13.61 -11.30 23.80
N PRO A 237 -13.25 -10.87 25.04
CA PRO A 237 -14.09 -11.06 26.22
C PRO A 237 -15.38 -10.21 26.21
N GLY A 238 -15.48 -9.22 25.32
CA GLY A 238 -16.63 -8.35 25.17
C GLY A 238 -17.84 -8.99 24.45
N GLY A 239 -17.68 -10.21 23.91
CA GLY A 239 -18.78 -10.95 23.26
C GLY A 239 -19.06 -10.53 21.81
N GLU A 240 -18.24 -9.69 21.20
CA GLU A 240 -18.37 -9.34 19.77
C GLU A 240 -18.04 -10.55 18.88
N GLU A 241 -18.76 -10.67 17.75
CA GLU A 241 -18.60 -11.80 16.83
C GLU A 241 -17.28 -11.74 16.04
N SER A 242 -16.84 -10.52 15.71
CA SER A 242 -15.64 -10.33 14.88
C SER A 242 -14.96 -8.98 15.12
N LEU A 243 -13.68 -8.88 14.77
CA LEU A 243 -12.92 -7.64 14.72
C LEU A 243 -12.83 -7.13 13.29
N ASN A 244 -12.66 -5.81 13.15
CA ASN A 244 -12.23 -5.24 11.89
C ASN A 244 -10.95 -5.93 11.41
N VAL A 245 -10.85 -6.27 10.11
CA VAL A 245 -9.72 -7.06 9.54
C VAL A 245 -8.37 -6.35 9.70
N GLY A 246 -8.32 -5.02 9.60
CA GLY A 246 -7.11 -4.23 9.84
C GLY A 246 -6.66 -4.28 11.30
N ALA A 247 -7.61 -4.25 12.24
CA ALA A 247 -7.33 -4.40 13.67
C ALA A 247 -6.84 -5.82 14.00
N ALA A 248 -7.53 -6.85 13.48
CA ALA A 248 -7.11 -8.23 13.63
C ALA A 248 -5.69 -8.46 13.09
N ALA A 249 -5.39 -7.92 11.89
CA ALA A 249 -4.06 -7.96 11.31
C ALA A 249 -3.02 -7.33 12.25
N ALA A 250 -3.26 -6.11 12.74
CA ALA A 250 -2.30 -5.43 13.62
C ALA A 250 -1.99 -6.25 14.89
N ILE A 251 -3.00 -6.87 15.49
CA ILE A 251 -2.84 -7.72 16.68
C ILE A 251 -2.00 -8.96 16.36
N CYS A 252 -2.31 -9.68 15.27
CA CYS A 252 -1.60 -10.90 14.86
C CYS A 252 -0.16 -10.62 14.47
N LEU A 253 0.08 -9.57 13.67
CA LEU A 253 1.42 -9.20 13.22
C LEU A 253 2.29 -8.72 14.37
N HIS A 254 1.72 -7.96 15.32
CA HIS A 254 2.41 -7.56 16.55
C HIS A 254 2.80 -8.78 17.39
N ALA A 255 1.88 -9.74 17.59
CA ALA A 255 2.18 -10.95 18.35
C ALA A 255 3.34 -11.76 17.73
N SER A 256 3.36 -11.90 16.39
CA SER A 256 4.47 -12.55 15.69
C SER A 256 5.80 -11.79 15.85
N ALA A 257 5.76 -10.45 15.85
CA ALA A 257 6.95 -9.63 16.04
C ALA A 257 7.46 -9.71 17.49
N ALA A 258 6.55 -9.65 18.48
CA ALA A 258 6.87 -9.75 19.91
C ALA A 258 7.50 -11.10 20.27
N ALA A 259 6.97 -12.20 19.72
CA ALA A 259 7.52 -13.54 19.94
C ALA A 259 8.97 -13.73 19.41
N ARG A 260 9.51 -12.77 18.68
CA ARG A 260 10.89 -12.76 18.15
C ARG A 260 11.82 -11.84 18.92
N ALA A 261 11.28 -10.99 19.79
CA ALA A 261 12.07 -10.01 20.52
C ALA A 261 12.70 -10.60 21.79
N ASP A 262 12.24 -11.79 22.18
CA ASP A 262 12.75 -12.61 23.29
C ASP A 262 13.77 -13.64 22.76
#